data_392930571a02308c774a19e4171fbf04
#
_entry.id   392930571a02308c774a19e4171fbf04
#
_cell.length_a   1.000
_cell.length_b   1.000
_cell.length_c   1.000
_cell.angle_alpha   90.00
_cell.angle_beta   90.00
_cell.angle_gamma   90.00
#
_symmetry.space_group_name_H-M   'P 1'
#
loop_
_entity.id
_entity.type
_entity.pdbx_description
1 polymer ?
#
loop_
_entity_poly.entity_id
_entity_poly.type
_entity_poly.pdbx_seq_one_letter_code
_entity_poly.pdbx_strand_id
1 'polypeptide(L)'
;AKCTKCEHCSTDCVVAPSAVKCVQSYPICGYCRYCFGYFTPTHDELTSAAENQLCPTDAIERVFVEDPYWEYNIEQDKCIGCAKCVDLCEVYGNASFYLQVNHEICVNCNNCSIAMACPSDAWDRVPSDTPYRLKHEPQQVAELSFESPGKKQ
;
A
#
# COMPACT_ATOMS: atom_id res chain seq x y z
N ALA A 1 -14.82 5.49 1.06
CA ALA A 1 -14.04 4.43 1.70
C ALA A 1 -14.39 4.34 3.18
N LYS A 2 -14.44 3.13 3.76
CA LYS A 2 -14.77 2.93 5.19
C LYS A 2 -13.58 3.18 6.11
N CYS A 3 -12.35 3.10 5.61
CA CYS A 3 -11.13 3.19 6.41
C CYS A 3 -10.96 4.55 7.08
N THR A 4 -10.77 4.57 8.39
CA THR A 4 -10.54 5.77 9.21
C THR A 4 -9.06 6.04 9.49
N LYS A 5 -8.15 5.25 8.92
CA LYS A 5 -6.69 5.36 9.08
C LYS A 5 -6.23 5.36 10.56
N CYS A 6 -6.89 4.57 11.40
CA CYS A 6 -6.72 4.52 12.85
C CYS A 6 -5.44 3.80 13.34
N GLU A 7 -4.59 3.32 12.44
CA GLU A 7 -3.32 2.60 12.70
C GLU A 7 -3.45 1.21 13.34
N HIS A 8 -4.64 0.73 13.71
CA HIS A 8 -4.84 -0.61 14.29
C HIS A 8 -4.29 -1.75 13.40
N CYS A 9 -4.25 -1.56 12.08
CA CYS A 9 -3.70 -2.56 11.17
C CYS A 9 -2.21 -2.83 11.41
N SER A 10 -1.46 -1.85 11.93
CA SER A 10 -0.04 -2.00 12.25
C SER A 10 0.21 -2.66 13.60
N THR A 11 -0.71 -2.53 14.55
CA THR A 11 -0.54 -2.93 15.95
C THR A 11 -1.27 -4.21 16.32
N ASP A 12 -2.43 -4.47 15.72
CA ASP A 12 -3.31 -5.58 16.11
C ASP A 12 -3.12 -6.85 15.27
N CYS A 13 -2.24 -6.82 14.26
CA CYS A 13 -1.84 -8.02 13.54
C CYS A 13 -1.04 -8.96 14.45
N VAL A 14 -1.31 -10.26 14.38
CA VAL A 14 -0.56 -11.29 15.14
C VAL A 14 0.88 -11.44 14.66
N VAL A 15 1.17 -10.98 13.44
CA VAL A 15 2.53 -10.95 12.86
C VAL A 15 3.15 -9.58 13.09
N ALA A 16 4.43 -9.54 13.49
CA ALA A 16 5.20 -8.31 13.67
C ALA A 16 6.47 -8.33 12.82
N PRO A 17 6.71 -7.34 11.95
CA PRO A 17 5.78 -6.25 11.58
C PRO A 17 4.52 -6.78 10.87
N SER A 18 3.43 -6.02 10.92
CA SER A 18 2.13 -6.40 10.38
C SER A 18 2.19 -6.94 8.94
N ALA A 19 1.36 -7.93 8.66
CA ALA A 19 1.14 -8.40 7.29
C ALA A 19 0.40 -7.37 6.41
N VAL A 20 -0.19 -6.33 7.00
CA VAL A 20 -0.79 -5.23 6.26
C VAL A 20 0.30 -4.31 5.74
N LYS A 21 0.25 -4.06 4.45
CA LYS A 21 1.21 -3.20 3.75
C LYS A 21 0.48 -2.12 2.96
N CYS A 22 1.13 -0.99 2.77
CA CYS A 22 0.70 -0.02 1.79
C CYS A 22 1.02 -0.55 0.39
N VAL A 23 0.10 -0.41 -0.52
CA VAL A 23 0.25 -0.74 -1.93
C VAL A 23 -0.21 0.41 -2.81
N GLN A 24 0.12 0.36 -4.08
CA GLN A 24 -0.12 1.43 -5.04
C GLN A 24 -1.00 0.94 -6.18
N SER A 25 -2.02 1.72 -6.55
CA SER A 25 -2.91 1.40 -7.67
C SER A 25 -2.24 1.54 -9.03
N TYR A 26 -1.24 2.40 -9.15
CA TYR A 26 -0.58 2.69 -10.42
C TYR A 26 0.84 2.16 -10.46
N PRO A 27 1.29 1.61 -11.61
CA PRO A 27 2.67 1.14 -11.81
C PRO A 27 3.72 2.24 -11.58
N ILE A 28 3.46 3.46 -12.08
CA ILE A 28 4.21 4.68 -11.74
C ILE A 28 3.35 5.45 -10.76
N CYS A 29 3.54 5.19 -9.48
CA CYS A 29 2.72 5.81 -8.46
C CYS A 29 3.01 7.29 -8.35
N GLY A 30 1.93 8.02 -8.48
CA GLY A 30 1.93 9.43 -8.29
C GLY A 30 2.58 10.20 -9.42
N TYR A 31 3.53 9.62 -10.17
CA TYR A 31 4.24 10.40 -11.21
C TYR A 31 4.18 11.88 -10.87
N CYS A 32 4.52 12.16 -9.61
CA CYS A 32 4.22 13.41 -8.94
C CYS A 32 5.50 14.21 -8.75
N ARG A 33 5.40 15.52 -8.88
CA ARG A 33 6.46 16.42 -8.44
C ARG A 33 6.67 16.31 -6.93
N TYR A 34 5.59 16.33 -6.17
CA TYR A 34 5.57 16.13 -4.72
C TYR A 34 4.52 15.09 -4.35
N CYS A 35 4.94 14.05 -3.64
CA CYS A 35 4.03 13.05 -3.11
C CYS A 35 3.75 13.32 -1.63
N PHE A 36 2.51 13.65 -1.30
CA PHE A 36 2.12 13.86 0.10
C PHE A 36 2.00 12.56 0.91
N GLY A 37 2.02 11.42 0.27
CA GLY A 37 2.26 10.14 0.96
C GLY A 37 3.72 9.94 1.40
N TYR A 38 4.65 10.70 0.82
CA TYR A 38 6.06 10.69 1.15
C TYR A 38 6.46 11.85 2.06
N PHE A 39 6.05 13.07 1.71
CA PHE A 39 6.45 14.29 2.41
C PHE A 39 5.51 14.62 3.58
N THR A 40 6.10 15.09 4.66
CA THR A 40 5.35 15.72 5.76
C THR A 40 4.92 17.13 5.31
N PRO A 41 3.62 17.44 5.31
CA PRO A 41 3.10 18.68 4.72
C PRO A 41 3.44 19.96 5.50
N THR A 42 4.04 19.83 6.67
CA THR A 42 4.35 20.96 7.58
C THR A 42 5.75 21.55 7.41
N HIS A 43 6.55 21.03 6.49
CA HIS A 43 7.89 21.54 6.25
C HIS A 43 7.91 22.67 5.24
N ASP A 44 8.71 23.69 5.50
CA ASP A 44 8.87 24.86 4.64
C ASP A 44 9.58 24.51 3.33
N GLU A 45 10.51 23.54 3.37
CA GLU A 45 11.22 23.02 2.20
C GLU A 45 11.01 21.52 2.06
N LEU A 46 10.56 21.09 0.89
CA LEU A 46 10.34 19.68 0.58
C LEU A 46 11.62 19.04 0.01
N THR A 47 12.46 18.54 0.90
CA THR A 47 13.67 17.78 0.56
C THR A 47 13.45 16.29 0.81
N SER A 48 14.33 15.44 0.29
CA SER A 48 14.30 14.00 0.57
C SER A 48 14.96 13.62 1.90
N ALA A 49 15.26 14.60 2.76
CA ALA A 49 15.84 14.36 4.07
C ALA A 49 14.84 13.67 5.03
N ALA A 50 15.34 12.92 5.99
CA ALA A 50 14.53 12.10 6.89
C ALA A 50 13.45 12.90 7.65
N GLU A 51 13.73 14.14 8.00
CA GLU A 51 12.78 15.03 8.67
C GLU A 51 11.57 15.41 7.82
N ASN A 52 11.70 15.30 6.51
CA ASN A 52 10.62 15.56 5.57
C ASN A 52 9.79 14.31 5.23
N GLN A 53 10.24 13.14 5.62
CA GLN A 53 9.57 11.90 5.30
C GLN A 53 8.45 11.61 6.30
N LEU A 54 7.27 11.31 5.77
CA LEU A 54 6.10 10.97 6.56
C LEU A 54 6.20 9.55 7.14
N CYS A 55 6.84 8.63 6.40
CA CYS A 55 6.92 7.23 6.77
C CYS A 55 7.85 7.03 7.98
N PRO A 56 7.35 6.46 9.11
CA PRO A 56 8.17 6.28 10.32
C PRO A 56 9.26 5.22 10.18
N THR A 57 9.17 4.36 9.16
CA THR A 57 10.12 3.26 8.90
C THR A 57 10.90 3.45 7.61
N ASP A 58 10.78 4.59 6.98
CA ASP A 58 11.44 4.90 5.70
C ASP A 58 11.16 3.83 4.61
N ALA A 59 9.89 3.41 4.55
CA ALA A 59 9.48 2.37 3.61
C ALA A 59 9.19 2.88 2.20
N ILE A 60 9.23 4.19 1.95
CA ILE A 60 8.94 4.76 0.64
C ILE A 60 10.23 5.31 0.03
N GLU A 61 10.65 4.70 -1.06
CA GLU A 61 11.77 5.15 -1.86
C GLU A 61 11.29 6.15 -2.92
N ARG A 62 12.06 7.21 -3.13
CA ARG A 62 11.82 8.22 -4.14
C ARG A 62 12.85 8.10 -5.26
N VAL A 63 12.39 7.82 -6.48
CA VAL A 63 13.24 7.63 -7.66
C VAL A 63 12.96 8.70 -8.70
N PHE A 64 14.01 9.38 -9.16
CA PHE A 64 13.88 10.38 -10.23
C PHE A 64 13.51 9.71 -11.55
N VAL A 65 12.50 10.26 -12.23
CA VAL A 65 12.07 9.79 -13.57
C VAL A 65 12.42 10.83 -14.61
N GLU A 66 11.84 11.99 -14.52
CA GLU A 66 12.10 13.15 -15.40
C GLU A 66 11.71 14.45 -14.69
N ASP A 67 12.32 15.56 -15.03
CA ASP A 67 11.98 16.85 -14.42
C ASP A 67 10.54 17.29 -14.82
N PRO A 68 9.67 17.64 -13.87
CA PRO A 68 9.85 17.70 -12.41
C PRO A 68 9.33 16.45 -11.65
N TYR A 69 9.20 15.31 -12.26
CA TYR A 69 8.47 14.15 -11.76
C TYR A 69 9.36 13.05 -11.18
N TRP A 70 8.83 12.41 -10.14
CA TRP A 70 9.46 11.32 -9.41
C TRP A 70 8.51 10.15 -9.29
N GLU A 71 9.05 8.95 -9.24
CA GLU A 71 8.35 7.73 -8.92
C GLU A 71 8.58 7.40 -7.43
N TYR A 72 7.53 6.89 -6.78
CA TYR A 72 7.57 6.51 -5.37
C TYR A 72 7.28 5.03 -5.24
N ASN A 73 8.21 4.28 -4.65
CA ASN A 73 8.13 2.85 -4.47
C ASN A 73 8.03 2.50 -2.99
N ILE A 74 7.23 1.47 -2.66
CA ILE A 74 7.06 1.02 -1.28
C ILE A 74 7.85 -0.26 -1.07
N GLU A 75 8.82 -0.21 -0.15
CA GLU A 75 9.53 -1.38 0.32
C GLU A 75 8.65 -2.13 1.33
N GLN A 76 8.11 -3.28 0.92
CA GLN A 76 7.16 -4.05 1.71
C GLN A 76 7.75 -4.53 3.04
N ASP A 77 9.03 -4.87 3.07
CA ASP A 77 9.73 -5.36 4.26
C ASP A 77 9.83 -4.30 5.36
N LYS A 78 9.91 -3.03 4.98
CA LYS A 78 9.96 -1.91 5.90
C LYS A 78 8.58 -1.38 6.29
N CYS A 79 7.56 -1.62 5.46
CA CYS A 79 6.22 -1.11 5.68
C CYS A 79 5.55 -1.80 6.88
N ILE A 80 5.01 -1.02 7.81
CA ILE A 80 4.29 -1.50 8.99
C ILE A 80 2.77 -1.37 8.87
N GLY A 81 2.25 -0.84 7.77
CA GLY A 81 0.80 -0.70 7.56
C GLY A 81 0.12 0.38 8.41
N CYS A 82 0.83 1.42 8.82
CA CYS A 82 0.31 2.48 9.71
C CYS A 82 -0.68 3.45 9.04
N ALA A 83 -0.86 3.39 7.72
CA ALA A 83 -1.79 4.20 6.94
C ALA A 83 -1.47 5.71 6.81
N LYS A 84 -0.41 6.25 7.39
CA LYS A 84 -0.09 7.68 7.32
C LYS A 84 0.06 8.19 5.87
N CYS A 85 0.78 7.45 5.05
CA CYS A 85 0.94 7.78 3.63
C CYS A 85 -0.37 7.64 2.83
N VAL A 86 -1.24 6.71 3.21
CA VAL A 86 -2.56 6.52 2.60
C VAL A 86 -3.45 7.71 2.87
N ASP A 87 -3.47 8.20 4.10
CA ASP A 87 -4.29 9.33 4.52
C ASP A 87 -3.95 10.59 3.72
N LEU A 88 -2.69 10.98 3.69
CA LEU A 88 -2.29 12.19 2.98
C LEU A 88 -2.36 12.04 1.46
N CYS A 89 -2.12 10.84 0.92
CA CYS A 89 -2.31 10.57 -0.50
C CYS A 89 -3.79 10.70 -0.92
N GLU A 90 -4.73 10.28 -0.06
CA GLU A 90 -6.16 10.43 -0.32
C GLU A 90 -6.60 11.89 -0.27
N VAL A 91 -6.07 12.68 0.67
CA VAL A 91 -6.47 14.09 0.87
C VAL A 91 -5.84 15.03 -0.15
N TYR A 92 -4.57 14.86 -0.44
CA TYR A 92 -3.79 15.83 -1.24
C TYR A 92 -3.24 15.25 -2.54
N GLY A 93 -3.28 13.95 -2.72
CA GLY A 93 -2.74 13.24 -3.88
C GLY A 93 -3.82 12.66 -4.80
N ASN A 94 -3.48 11.58 -5.46
CA ASN A 94 -4.35 10.89 -6.41
C ASN A 94 -5.06 9.66 -5.82
N ALA A 95 -4.98 9.45 -4.50
CA ALA A 95 -5.53 8.30 -3.78
C ALA A 95 -5.00 6.94 -4.30
N SER A 96 -3.77 6.92 -4.80
CA SER A 96 -3.14 5.69 -5.29
C SER A 96 -2.72 4.74 -4.16
N PHE A 97 -2.39 5.26 -2.99
CA PHE A 97 -1.98 4.46 -1.84
C PHE A 97 -3.19 3.87 -1.13
N TYR A 98 -3.14 2.58 -0.82
CA TYR A 98 -4.15 1.90 0.00
C TYR A 98 -3.53 0.75 0.79
N LEU A 99 -4.22 0.27 1.80
CA LEU A 99 -3.76 -0.84 2.62
C LEU A 99 -4.27 -2.17 2.06
N GLN A 100 -3.39 -3.17 2.07
CA GLN A 100 -3.72 -4.53 1.68
C GLN A 100 -2.94 -5.53 2.54
N VAL A 101 -3.51 -6.71 2.76
CA VAL A 101 -2.80 -7.81 3.42
C VAL A 101 -1.82 -8.43 2.43
N ASN A 102 -0.56 -8.54 2.81
CA ASN A 102 0.42 -9.33 2.08
C ASN A 102 0.26 -10.80 2.50
N HIS A 103 -0.25 -11.62 1.57
CA HIS A 103 -0.55 -13.03 1.85
C HIS A 103 0.69 -13.91 2.03
N GLU A 104 1.85 -13.48 1.57
CA GLU A 104 3.12 -14.20 1.80
C GLU A 104 3.57 -14.13 3.27
N ILE A 105 3.22 -13.05 3.95
CA ILE A 105 3.55 -12.82 5.35
C ILE A 105 2.42 -13.27 6.27
N CYS A 106 1.17 -13.21 5.78
CA CYS A 106 -0.03 -13.50 6.55
C CYS A 106 -0.07 -14.97 6.99
N VAL A 107 -0.17 -15.23 8.30
CA VAL A 107 -0.29 -16.56 8.87
C VAL A 107 -1.72 -17.11 8.83
N ASN A 108 -2.64 -16.39 8.21
CA ASN A 108 -4.02 -16.81 7.98
C ASN A 108 -4.76 -17.22 9.27
N CYS A 109 -4.64 -16.40 10.31
CA CYS A 109 -5.38 -16.61 11.55
C CYS A 109 -6.91 -16.61 11.27
N ASN A 110 -7.66 -17.60 11.75
CA ASN A 110 -9.06 -17.84 11.41
C ASN A 110 -9.97 -16.63 11.64
N ASN A 111 -9.79 -15.98 12.77
CA ASN A 111 -10.42 -14.70 13.10
C ASN A 111 -9.39 -13.61 12.91
N CYS A 112 -9.44 -12.92 11.78
CA CYS A 112 -8.48 -11.91 11.47
C CYS A 112 -8.46 -10.81 12.57
N SER A 113 -7.37 -10.72 13.33
CA SER A 113 -7.26 -9.79 14.46
C SER A 113 -7.41 -8.34 14.04
N ILE A 114 -6.88 -7.95 12.87
CA ILE A 114 -7.06 -6.59 12.36
C ILE A 114 -8.50 -6.30 11.92
N ALA A 115 -9.20 -7.28 11.36
CA ALA A 115 -10.60 -7.10 11.01
C ALA A 115 -11.47 -6.97 12.26
N MET A 116 -11.16 -7.73 13.32
CA MET A 116 -11.84 -7.63 14.61
C MET A 116 -11.58 -6.31 15.33
N ALA A 117 -10.37 -5.77 15.21
CA ALA A 117 -9.97 -4.51 15.82
C ALA A 117 -10.40 -3.28 15.01
N CYS A 118 -10.82 -3.46 13.76
CA CYS A 118 -11.15 -2.36 12.87
C CYS A 118 -12.43 -1.64 13.31
N PRO A 119 -12.37 -0.37 13.75
CA PRO A 119 -13.55 0.34 14.29
C PRO A 119 -14.57 0.69 13.22
N SER A 120 -14.19 0.67 11.95
CA SER A 120 -15.05 1.06 10.82
C SER A 120 -15.46 -0.11 9.93
N ASP A 121 -15.10 -1.34 10.31
CA ASP A 121 -15.38 -2.55 9.52
C ASP A 121 -14.95 -2.39 8.05
N ALA A 122 -13.71 -1.92 7.88
CA ALA A 122 -13.17 -1.60 6.56
C ALA A 122 -12.52 -2.79 5.84
N TRP A 123 -12.38 -3.93 6.52
CA TRP A 123 -11.78 -5.13 5.96
C TRP A 123 -12.83 -6.11 5.48
N ASP A 124 -12.81 -6.41 4.19
CA ASP A 124 -13.67 -7.40 3.56
C ASP A 124 -12.86 -8.61 3.09
N ARG A 125 -13.43 -9.80 3.21
CA ARG A 125 -12.92 -11.00 2.55
C ARG A 125 -13.45 -11.06 1.13
N VAL A 126 -12.55 -11.17 0.18
CA VAL A 126 -12.88 -11.37 -1.23
C VAL A 126 -12.46 -12.76 -1.68
N PRO A 127 -13.09 -13.32 -2.73
CA PRO A 127 -12.65 -14.58 -3.31
C PRO A 127 -11.19 -14.53 -3.75
N SER A 128 -10.48 -15.67 -3.60
CA SER A 128 -9.06 -15.77 -3.94
C SER A 128 -8.74 -15.71 -5.44
N ASP A 129 -9.77 -15.78 -6.26
CA ASP A 129 -9.69 -15.60 -7.71
C ASP A 129 -9.53 -14.12 -8.13
N THR A 130 -9.73 -13.21 -7.18
CA THR A 130 -9.44 -11.79 -7.40
C THR A 130 -7.98 -11.52 -6.98
N PRO A 131 -7.02 -11.46 -7.92
CA PRO A 131 -5.63 -11.26 -7.57
C PRO A 131 -5.44 -9.88 -6.96
N TYR A 132 -4.72 -9.82 -5.86
CA TYR A 132 -4.28 -8.55 -5.35
C TYR A 132 -3.01 -8.09 -6.09
N ARG A 133 -2.91 -6.79 -6.36
CA ARG A 133 -1.86 -6.25 -7.20
C ARG A 133 -0.84 -5.50 -6.37
N LEU A 134 0.40 -5.96 -6.42
CA LEU A 134 1.54 -5.19 -5.96
C LEU A 134 2.20 -4.50 -7.17
N LYS A 135 2.66 -3.29 -6.97
CA LYS A 135 3.33 -2.49 -8.02
C LYS A 135 4.51 -3.23 -8.65
N HIS A 136 5.25 -4.01 -7.86
CA HIS A 136 6.48 -4.70 -8.27
C HIS A 136 6.28 -6.11 -8.82
N GLU A 137 5.04 -6.58 -8.96
CA GLU A 137 4.74 -7.92 -9.49
C GLU A 137 3.84 -7.90 -10.75
N PRO A 138 4.19 -7.11 -11.80
CA PRO A 138 3.35 -7.08 -13.00
C PRO A 138 3.41 -8.38 -13.82
N GLN A 139 4.42 -9.23 -13.60
CA GLN A 139 4.64 -10.44 -14.40
C GLN A 139 3.84 -11.65 -13.91
N GLN A 140 3.61 -11.80 -12.61
CA GLN A 140 2.81 -12.92 -12.08
C GLN A 140 1.32 -12.78 -12.40
N VAL A 141 0.82 -11.58 -12.57
CA VAL A 141 -0.59 -11.34 -12.91
C VAL A 141 -0.89 -11.65 -14.38
N ALA A 142 0.10 -11.55 -15.25
CA ALA A 142 -0.07 -11.83 -16.69
C ALA A 142 -0.17 -13.33 -16.99
N GLU A 143 0.47 -14.19 -16.20
CA GLU A 143 0.42 -15.64 -16.37
C GLU A 143 -0.86 -16.28 -15.81
N LEU A 144 -1.53 -15.64 -14.84
CA LEU A 144 -2.79 -16.11 -14.27
C LEU A 144 -4.02 -15.77 -15.13
N SER A 145 -3.87 -14.98 -16.17
CA SER A 145 -5.00 -14.41 -16.89
C SER A 145 -5.29 -15.01 -18.28
N PHE A 146 -4.85 -16.20 -18.65
CA PHE A 146 -5.38 -16.79 -19.89
C PHE A 146 -5.17 -18.32 -20.01
N GLU A 147 -5.98 -19.09 -19.32
CA GLU A 147 -6.47 -20.33 -19.93
C GLU A 147 -7.96 -20.18 -20.24
N SER A 148 -8.23 -19.80 -21.47
CA SER A 148 -9.58 -19.88 -22.01
C SER A 148 -10.02 -21.34 -22.00
N PRO A 149 -11.20 -21.71 -21.44
CA PRO A 149 -11.68 -23.06 -21.54
C PRO A 149 -11.92 -23.41 -23.00
N GLY A 150 -11.16 -24.38 -23.49
CA GLY A 150 -11.25 -24.87 -24.84
C GLY A 150 -12.69 -25.22 -25.20
N LYS A 151 -13.19 -24.68 -26.31
CA LYS A 151 -14.40 -25.11 -26.97
C LYS A 151 -14.26 -26.60 -27.29
N LYS A 152 -15.00 -27.45 -26.56
CA LYS A 152 -15.29 -28.81 -27.06
C LYS A 152 -16.23 -28.67 -28.26
N GLN A 153 -15.74 -29.04 -29.39
CA GLN A 153 -16.56 -29.38 -30.52
C GLN A 153 -17.30 -30.68 -30.27
#